data_5a8ade8e57fa501f877c9912457b3f66
#
_entry.id   5a8ade8e57fa501f877c9912457b3f66
#
_cell.length_a   1.000
_cell.length_b   1.000
_cell.length_c   1.000
_cell.angle_alpha   90.00
_cell.angle_beta   90.00
_cell.angle_gamma   90.00
#
_symmetry.space_group_name_H-M   'P 1'
#
loop_
_entity.id
_entity.type
_entity.pdbx_description
1 polymer ?
#
loop_
_entity_poly.entity_id
_entity_poly.type
_entity_poly.pdbx_seq_one_letter_code
_entity_poly.pdbx_strand_id
1 'polypeptide(L)'
;MNFDLVIAGVGGQGVLTIAAVLDRAAHEAGLYVKQSEVHGMAQRGGAVSAFVRISDAPIASDLIARGRASLLLSIEPLEALRYTQLLRPDGWIVSDITP
;
A
#
# COMPACT_ATOMS: atom_id res chain seq x y z
N MET A 1 8.10 7.81 -14.20
CA MET A 1 6.84 7.76 -13.42
C MET A 1 6.99 6.74 -12.31
N ASN A 2 6.75 7.16 -11.11
CA ASN A 2 6.75 6.27 -9.94
C ASN A 2 5.46 6.46 -9.17
N PHE A 3 4.78 5.36 -8.90
CA PHE A 3 3.56 5.38 -8.10
C PHE A 3 3.74 4.40 -6.95
N ASP A 4 3.76 4.91 -5.74
CA ASP A 4 3.95 4.12 -4.53
C ASP A 4 2.66 4.14 -3.72
N LEU A 5 2.16 2.95 -3.41
CA LEU A 5 0.87 2.77 -2.77
C LEU A 5 1.03 1.97 -1.50
N VAL A 6 0.43 2.46 -0.42
CA VAL A 6 0.30 1.71 0.82
C VAL A 6 -1.16 1.30 0.98
N ILE A 7 -1.39 0.01 1.19
CA ILE A 7 -2.73 -0.54 1.47
C ILE A 7 -2.72 -1.06 2.89
N ALA A 8 -3.61 -0.56 3.73
CA ALA A 8 -3.67 -0.93 5.14
C ALA A 8 -5.04 -1.47 5.50
N GLY A 9 -5.08 -2.50 6.33
CA GLY A 9 -6.34 -3.10 6.78
C GLY A 9 -6.13 -4.07 7.92
N VAL A 10 -7.24 -4.69 8.31
CA VAL A 10 -7.26 -5.73 9.33
C VAL A 10 -7.84 -6.99 8.69
N GLY A 11 -7.29 -8.15 9.06
CA GLY A 11 -7.73 -9.43 8.51
C GLY A 11 -7.06 -9.84 7.22
N GLY A 12 -6.36 -8.96 6.56
CA GLY A 12 -5.44 -9.27 5.47
C GLY A 12 -6.05 -9.60 4.13
N GLN A 13 -7.16 -10.30 4.08
CA GLN A 13 -7.66 -10.84 2.82
C GLN A 13 -8.02 -9.76 1.81
N GLY A 14 -8.70 -8.70 2.25
CA GLY A 14 -9.02 -7.58 1.37
C GLY A 14 -7.77 -6.84 0.88
N VAL A 15 -6.81 -6.63 1.79
CA VAL A 15 -5.55 -5.97 1.45
C VAL A 15 -4.80 -6.76 0.39
N LEU A 16 -4.66 -8.06 0.57
CA LEU A 16 -3.92 -8.91 -0.37
C LEU A 16 -4.63 -9.01 -1.71
N THR A 17 -5.95 -9.03 -1.72
CA THR A 17 -6.72 -9.05 -2.96
C THR A 17 -6.51 -7.78 -3.77
N ILE A 18 -6.58 -6.62 -3.11
CA ILE A 18 -6.36 -5.34 -3.79
C ILE A 18 -4.95 -5.27 -4.36
N ALA A 19 -3.95 -5.67 -3.56
CA ALA A 19 -2.56 -5.68 -4.01
C ALA A 19 -2.36 -6.59 -5.22
N ALA A 20 -2.98 -7.77 -5.20
CA ALA A 20 -2.86 -8.72 -6.32
C ALA A 20 -3.48 -8.18 -7.61
N VAL A 21 -4.65 -7.50 -7.50
CA VAL A 21 -5.30 -6.91 -8.66
C VAL A 21 -4.43 -5.80 -9.26
N LEU A 22 -3.86 -4.95 -8.41
CA LEU A 22 -2.99 -3.86 -8.86
C LEU A 22 -1.71 -4.37 -9.50
N ASP A 23 -1.11 -5.41 -8.91
CA ASP A 23 0.08 -6.05 -9.45
C ASP A 23 -0.18 -6.57 -10.85
N ARG A 24 -1.27 -7.30 -11.02
CA ARG A 24 -1.65 -7.86 -12.31
C ARG A 24 -1.93 -6.77 -13.35
N ALA A 25 -2.68 -5.75 -12.96
CA ALA A 25 -3.01 -4.64 -13.86
C ALA A 25 -1.76 -3.90 -14.34
N ALA A 26 -0.82 -3.65 -13.43
CA ALA A 26 0.43 -2.98 -13.77
C ALA A 26 1.29 -3.84 -14.69
N HIS A 27 1.37 -5.14 -14.42
CA HIS A 27 2.08 -6.07 -15.29
C HIS A 27 1.50 -6.09 -16.70
N GLU A 28 0.19 -6.14 -16.83
CA GLU A 28 -0.48 -6.12 -18.13
C GLU A 28 -0.26 -4.81 -18.88
N ALA A 29 -0.05 -3.72 -18.14
CA ALA A 29 0.27 -2.42 -18.73
C ALA A 29 1.74 -2.26 -19.10
N GLY A 30 2.57 -3.28 -18.86
CA GLY A 30 3.99 -3.25 -19.19
C GLY A 30 4.83 -2.48 -18.18
N LEU A 31 4.34 -2.31 -16.96
CA LEU A 31 5.05 -1.58 -15.91
C LEU A 31 5.77 -2.55 -14.98
N TYR A 32 6.81 -2.03 -14.32
CA TYR A 32 7.49 -2.76 -13.27
C TYR A 32 6.71 -2.63 -11.97
N VAL A 33 6.65 -3.72 -11.20
CA VAL A 33 5.93 -3.74 -9.93
C VAL A 33 6.80 -4.45 -8.90
N LYS A 34 6.86 -3.88 -7.70
CA LYS A 34 7.38 -4.58 -6.53
C LYS A 34 6.36 -4.48 -5.42
N GLN A 35 6.14 -5.60 -4.74
CA GLN A 35 5.16 -5.70 -3.68
C GLN A 35 5.80 -6.34 -2.47
N SER A 36 5.49 -5.80 -1.30
CA SER A 36 5.84 -6.44 -0.03
C SER A 36 4.64 -6.41 0.90
N GLU A 37 4.62 -7.34 1.85
CA GLU A 37 3.56 -7.44 2.83
C GLU A 37 4.17 -7.30 4.22
N VAL A 38 3.45 -6.59 5.09
CA VAL A 38 3.86 -6.43 6.47
C VAL A 38 2.72 -6.91 7.36
N HIS A 39 3.03 -7.87 8.22
CA HIS A 39 2.10 -8.37 9.21
C HIS A 39 2.52 -7.84 10.57
N GLY A 40 1.59 -7.18 11.26
CA GLY A 40 1.87 -6.59 12.55
C GLY A 40 1.97 -7.65 13.63
N MET A 41 3.18 -8.10 13.92
CA MET A 41 3.43 -9.18 14.89
C MET A 41 2.94 -8.84 16.30
N ALA A 42 3.03 -7.57 16.68
CA ALA A 42 2.67 -7.12 18.01
C ALA A 42 1.23 -6.59 18.09
N GLN A 43 0.46 -6.73 17.04
CA GLN A 43 -0.86 -6.11 16.95
C GLN A 43 -1.95 -7.15 17.03
N ARG A 44 -2.98 -6.81 17.78
CA ARG A 44 -4.17 -7.64 17.85
C ARG A 44 -5.00 -7.45 16.59
N GLY A 45 -5.75 -8.49 16.21
CA GLY A 45 -6.68 -8.43 15.09
C GLY A 45 -6.06 -8.63 13.73
N GLY A 46 -4.79 -9.04 13.67
CA GLY A 46 -4.16 -9.39 12.42
C GLY A 46 -4.03 -8.24 11.44
N ALA A 47 -3.53 -7.09 11.91
CA ALA A 47 -3.28 -5.95 11.03
C ALA A 47 -2.30 -6.33 9.93
N VAL A 48 -2.65 -6.00 8.68
CA VAL A 48 -1.85 -6.31 7.50
C VAL A 48 -1.73 -5.06 6.66
N SER A 49 -0.54 -4.83 6.13
CA SER A 49 -0.35 -3.80 5.12
C SER A 49 0.41 -4.37 3.94
N ALA A 50 0.20 -3.77 2.79
CA ALA A 50 0.94 -4.10 1.58
C ALA A 50 1.49 -2.81 0.99
N PHE A 51 2.75 -2.88 0.56
CA PHE A 51 3.40 -1.80 -0.16
C PHE A 51 3.49 -2.23 -1.62
N VAL A 52 2.93 -1.43 -2.51
CA VAL A 52 2.96 -1.70 -3.95
C VAL A 52 3.67 -0.54 -4.63
N ARG A 53 4.77 -0.82 -5.30
CA ARG A 53 5.53 0.16 -6.05
C ARG A 53 5.41 -0.13 -7.52
N ILE A 54 4.99 0.86 -8.30
CA ILE A 54 4.77 0.75 -9.74
C ILE A 54 5.61 1.81 -10.43
N SER A 55 6.33 1.41 -11.47
CA SER A 55 7.20 2.34 -12.21
C SER A 55 7.37 1.90 -13.65
N ASP A 56 7.67 2.85 -14.51
CA ASP A 56 8.06 2.58 -15.89
C ASP A 56 9.56 2.25 -16.00
N ALA A 57 10.28 2.26 -14.89
CA ALA A 57 11.69 1.87 -14.81
C ALA A 57 11.88 0.80 -13.75
N PRO A 58 12.95 -0.01 -13.81
CA PRO A 58 13.19 -1.05 -12.80
C PRO A 58 13.23 -0.47 -11.40
N ILE A 59 12.66 -1.23 -10.45
CA ILE A 59 12.55 -0.83 -9.06
C ILE A 59 13.55 -1.63 -8.23
N ALA A 60 14.42 -0.93 -7.50
CA ALA A 60 15.48 -1.58 -6.75
C ALA A 60 15.04 -2.09 -5.38
N SER A 61 14.03 -1.48 -4.77
CA SER A 61 13.56 -1.84 -3.43
C SER A 61 12.04 -1.93 -3.40
N ASP A 62 11.50 -2.88 -2.63
CA ASP A 62 10.07 -3.00 -2.40
C ASP A 62 9.58 -2.16 -1.22
N LEU A 63 10.47 -1.44 -0.54
CA LEU A 63 10.09 -0.60 0.58
C LEU A 63 9.79 0.81 0.11
N ILE A 64 8.76 1.40 0.73
CA ILE A 64 8.38 2.78 0.48
C ILE A 64 8.99 3.65 1.57
N ALA A 65 9.83 4.60 1.19
CA ALA A 65 10.46 5.49 2.13
C ALA A 65 9.46 6.51 2.66
N ARG A 66 9.76 7.04 3.85
CA ARG A 66 8.95 8.08 4.47
C ARG A 66 8.78 9.27 3.52
N GLY A 67 7.55 9.75 3.39
CA GLY A 67 7.24 10.91 2.57
C GLY A 67 7.18 10.63 1.07
N ARG A 68 7.15 9.36 0.65
CA ARG A 68 7.21 9.01 -0.77
C ARG A 68 5.95 8.39 -1.33
N ALA A 69 5.03 7.92 -0.48
CA ALA A 69 3.83 7.26 -0.95
C ALA A 69 2.90 8.24 -1.66
N SER A 70 2.43 7.86 -2.83
CA SER A 70 1.48 8.65 -3.62
C SER A 70 0.06 8.51 -3.09
N LEU A 71 -0.27 7.34 -2.54
CA LEU A 71 -1.61 7.02 -2.10
C LEU A 71 -1.54 6.10 -0.88
N LEU A 72 -2.36 6.39 0.10
CA LEU A 72 -2.65 5.49 1.21
C LEU A 72 -4.11 5.07 1.09
N LEU A 73 -4.32 3.80 0.78
CA LEU A 73 -5.64 3.20 0.72
C LEU A 73 -5.85 2.38 1.98
N SER A 74 -6.82 2.76 2.79
CA SER A 74 -7.06 2.09 4.06
C SER A 74 -8.47 1.52 4.11
N ILE A 75 -8.57 0.24 4.41
CA ILE A 75 -9.83 -0.44 4.63
C ILE A 75 -10.30 -0.18 6.07
N GLU A 76 -9.34 0.09 6.97
CA GLU A 76 -9.63 0.35 8.37
C GLU A 76 -9.05 1.73 8.74
N PRO A 77 -9.91 2.71 9.12
CA PRO A 77 -9.44 4.09 9.34
C PRO A 77 -8.34 4.22 10.39
N LEU A 78 -8.38 3.40 11.46
CA LEU A 78 -7.35 3.47 12.49
C LEU A 78 -6.00 3.02 11.97
N GLU A 79 -5.97 2.08 11.03
CA GLU A 79 -4.72 1.63 10.42
C GLU A 79 -4.13 2.69 9.51
N ALA A 80 -4.96 3.55 8.93
CA ALA A 80 -4.45 4.66 8.11
C ALA A 80 -3.50 5.54 8.90
N LEU A 81 -3.80 5.78 10.16
CA LEU A 81 -2.98 6.67 11.00
C LEU A 81 -1.54 6.18 11.17
N ARG A 82 -1.31 4.87 11.05
CA ARG A 82 0.02 4.30 11.20
C ARG A 82 0.93 4.64 10.05
N TYR A 83 0.36 4.94 8.89
CA TYR A 83 1.13 5.07 7.65
C TYR A 83 1.12 6.47 7.07
N THR A 84 0.48 7.45 7.73
CA THR A 84 0.42 8.82 7.22
C THR A 84 1.80 9.42 7.01
N GLN A 85 2.78 9.03 7.83
CA GLN A 85 4.15 9.50 7.69
C GLN A 85 4.82 9.06 6.40
N LEU A 86 4.28 8.03 5.74
CA LEU A 86 4.82 7.56 4.47
C LEU A 86 4.31 8.37 3.29
N LEU A 87 3.22 9.12 3.46
CA LEU A 87 2.64 9.91 2.38
C LEU A 87 3.53 11.08 2.00
N ARG A 88 3.64 11.32 0.71
CA ARG A 88 4.21 12.56 0.21
C ARG A 88 3.27 13.72 0.53
N PRO A 89 3.77 14.97 0.56
CA PRO A 89 2.92 16.13 0.94
C PRO A 89 1.67 16.29 0.10
N ASP A 90 1.71 15.91 -1.18
CA ASP A 90 0.57 15.99 -2.09
C ASP A 90 -0.09 14.62 -2.32
N GLY A 91 0.17 13.66 -1.45
CA GLY A 91 -0.41 12.34 -1.54
C GLY A 91 -1.88 12.31 -1.14
N TRP A 92 -2.55 11.26 -1.57
CA TRP A 92 -3.97 11.06 -1.31
C TRP A 92 -4.18 10.00 -0.23
N ILE A 93 -5.19 10.20 0.58
CA ILE A 93 -5.69 9.19 1.51
C ILE A 93 -7.11 8.83 1.09
N VAL A 94 -7.32 7.55 0.83
CA VAL A 94 -8.66 7.01 0.58
C VAL A 94 -8.91 5.97 1.65
N SER A 95 -9.95 6.17 2.44
CA SER A 95 -10.25 5.31 3.58
C SER A 95 -11.74 5.01 3.66
N ASP A 96 -12.04 3.80 4.12
CA ASP A 96 -13.41 3.45 4.49
C ASP A 96 -13.72 4.16 5.80
N ILE A 97 -14.80 4.93 5.81
CA ILE A 97 -15.25 5.66 7.00
C ILE A 97 -16.44 4.97 7.68
N THR A 98 -16.85 3.83 7.15
CA THR A 98 -17.95 3.07 7.75
C THR A 98 -17.48 2.52 9.10
N PRO A 99 -18.22 2.81 10.18
CA PRO A 99 -17.84 2.30 11.50
C PRO A 99 -18.00 0.78 11.64
#